data_0a2bbc6fb7ad3b39c9ad74d023a51df2
#
_entry.id   0a2bbc6fb7ad3b39c9ad74d023a51df2
#
_cell.length_a   1.000
_cell.length_b   1.000
_cell.length_c   1.000
_cell.angle_alpha   90.00
_cell.angle_beta   90.00
_cell.angle_gamma   90.00
#
_symmetry.space_group_name_H-M   'P 1'
#
loop_
_entity.id
_entity.type
_entity.pdbx_description
1 polymer ?
#
loop_
_entity_poly.entity_id
_entity_poly.type
_entity_poly.pdbx_seq_one_letter_code
_entity_poly.pdbx_strand_id
1 'polypeptide(L)'
;MSLITIKGAKASLIAAALSLLPAAANAAETLKADDYVGISFWLISMALVAATAFFFIETTRVQGKWKTSLTVSGLVTLIAAVHYFYMRDVWIATGETPTVYRYIDWLITVPLLMIEFYLILRAMTAVSGGIFWRVMIGTKVMLVGGYAGEVGYNGEWGGFIIG
;
A
#
# COMPACT_ATOMS: atom_id res chain seq x y z
N MET A 1 34.32 -3.17 2.71
CA MET A 1 33.13 -2.39 3.09
C MET A 1 32.26 -3.26 3.98
N SER A 2 32.08 -2.83 5.18
CA SER A 2 32.08 -3.57 6.44
C SER A 2 30.77 -4.29 6.76
N LEU A 3 30.86 -5.50 7.31
CA LEU A 3 29.81 -6.30 7.98
C LEU A 3 29.03 -5.49 9.06
N ILE A 4 29.60 -4.42 9.56
CA ILE A 4 29.01 -3.52 10.56
C ILE A 4 27.84 -2.72 9.94
N THR A 5 27.93 -2.28 8.70
CA THR A 5 26.89 -1.50 8.01
C THR A 5 25.65 -2.35 7.73
N ILE A 6 25.82 -3.63 7.42
CA ILE A 6 24.71 -4.56 7.14
C ILE A 6 23.97 -4.94 8.44
N LYS A 7 24.68 -5.08 9.56
CA LYS A 7 24.08 -5.33 10.88
C LYS A 7 23.26 -4.12 11.36
N GLY A 8 23.76 -2.91 11.12
CA GLY A 8 23.06 -1.66 11.48
C GLY A 8 21.75 -1.48 10.70
N ALA A 9 21.76 -1.74 9.38
CA ALA A 9 20.56 -1.64 8.55
C ALA A 9 19.48 -2.65 8.93
N LYS A 10 19.88 -3.89 9.26
CA LYS A 10 18.93 -4.92 9.75
C LYS A 10 18.32 -4.55 11.10
N ALA A 11 19.12 -4.01 12.02
CA ALA A 11 18.65 -3.57 13.33
C ALA A 11 17.66 -2.37 13.20
N SER A 12 17.92 -1.44 12.28
CA SER A 12 17.02 -0.30 12.03
C SER A 12 15.67 -0.73 11.43
N LEU A 13 15.66 -1.71 10.52
CA LEU A 13 14.42 -2.24 9.94
C LEU A 13 13.58 -3.01 10.98
N ILE A 14 14.22 -3.77 11.84
CA ILE A 14 13.53 -4.47 12.94
C ILE A 14 13.00 -3.45 13.96
N ALA A 15 13.75 -2.41 14.29
CA ALA A 15 13.31 -1.35 15.19
C ALA A 15 12.11 -0.57 14.59
N ALA A 16 12.13 -0.28 13.29
CA ALA A 16 11.00 0.35 12.60
C ALA A 16 9.75 -0.55 12.60
N ALA A 17 9.89 -1.84 12.37
CA ALA A 17 8.78 -2.80 12.46
C ALA A 17 8.24 -2.91 13.89
N LEU A 18 9.11 -2.94 14.89
CA LEU A 18 8.73 -2.99 16.31
C LEU A 18 8.05 -1.71 16.79
N SER A 19 8.36 -0.54 16.21
CA SER A 19 7.71 0.73 16.56
C SER A 19 6.23 0.81 16.11
N LEU A 20 5.80 -0.05 15.20
CA LEU A 20 4.40 -0.17 14.77
C LEU A 20 3.55 -1.04 15.72
N LEU A 21 4.18 -1.85 16.58
CA LEU A 21 3.48 -2.73 17.52
C LEU A 21 2.60 -1.98 18.54
N PRO A 22 3.02 -0.83 19.12
CA PRO A 22 2.15 -0.09 20.02
C PRO A 22 0.88 0.44 19.37
N ALA A 23 0.97 0.88 18.10
CA ALA A 23 -0.20 1.32 17.34
C ALA A 23 -1.18 0.17 17.10
N ALA A 24 -0.67 -1.02 16.82
CA ALA A 24 -1.48 -2.23 16.67
C ALA A 24 -2.14 -2.67 18.00
N ALA A 25 -1.43 -2.55 19.12
CA ALA A 25 -1.96 -2.86 20.45
C ALA A 25 -3.09 -1.91 20.85
N ASN A 26 -2.91 -0.60 20.68
CA ASN A 26 -3.95 0.39 20.94
C ASN A 26 -5.18 0.20 20.05
N ALA A 27 -4.96 -0.20 18.78
CA ALA A 27 -6.03 -0.53 17.87
C ALA A 27 -6.85 -1.75 18.33
N ALA A 28 -6.22 -2.72 18.97
CA ALA A 28 -6.90 -3.91 19.48
C ALA A 28 -7.84 -3.61 20.66
N GLU A 29 -7.50 -2.65 21.52
CA GLU A 29 -8.31 -2.28 22.70
C GLU A 29 -9.67 -1.68 22.32
N THR A 30 -9.81 -1.12 21.13
CA THR A 30 -11.05 -0.49 20.67
C THR A 30 -11.91 -1.39 19.77
N LEU A 31 -11.47 -2.63 19.50
CA LEU A 31 -12.22 -3.58 18.69
C LEU A 31 -13.44 -4.11 19.47
N LYS A 32 -14.62 -3.96 18.86
CA LYS A 32 -15.83 -4.63 19.31
C LYS A 32 -16.03 -5.92 18.54
N ALA A 33 -16.53 -6.97 19.18
CA ALA A 33 -16.69 -8.29 18.57
C ALA A 33 -17.72 -8.32 17.43
N ASP A 34 -18.61 -7.35 17.38
CA ASP A 34 -19.67 -7.16 16.38
C ASP A 34 -19.30 -6.14 15.29
N ASP A 35 -18.15 -5.45 15.40
CA ASP A 35 -17.66 -4.54 14.37
C ASP A 35 -16.83 -5.28 13.32
N TYR A 36 -17.51 -5.96 12.38
CA TYR A 36 -16.86 -6.72 11.32
C TYR A 36 -16.03 -5.85 10.38
N VAL A 37 -16.39 -4.59 10.19
CA VAL A 37 -15.63 -3.64 9.35
C VAL A 37 -14.34 -3.23 10.05
N GLY A 38 -14.40 -2.82 11.30
CA GLY A 38 -13.22 -2.51 12.09
C GLY A 38 -12.28 -3.71 12.26
N ILE A 39 -12.83 -4.91 12.43
CA ILE A 39 -12.06 -6.17 12.47
C ILE A 39 -11.38 -6.41 11.13
N SER A 40 -12.06 -6.19 9.99
CA SER A 40 -11.46 -6.37 8.67
C SER A 40 -10.32 -5.38 8.41
N PHE A 41 -10.46 -4.12 8.79
CA PHE A 41 -9.39 -3.13 8.74
C PHE A 41 -8.17 -3.57 9.54
N TRP A 42 -8.39 -4.06 10.76
CA TRP A 42 -7.30 -4.53 11.61
C TRP A 42 -6.58 -5.74 11.01
N LEU A 43 -7.35 -6.73 10.54
CA LEU A 43 -6.79 -7.94 9.93
C LEU A 43 -5.96 -7.62 8.68
N ILE A 44 -6.47 -6.74 7.81
CA ILE A 44 -5.76 -6.30 6.61
C ILE A 44 -4.49 -5.53 6.99
N SER A 45 -4.56 -4.64 7.99
CA SER A 45 -3.38 -3.90 8.46
C SER A 45 -2.29 -4.85 8.93
N MET A 46 -2.62 -5.88 9.71
CA MET A 46 -1.67 -6.89 10.16
C MET A 46 -1.08 -7.71 9.00
N ALA A 47 -1.91 -8.09 8.04
CA ALA A 47 -1.46 -8.79 6.84
C ALA A 47 -0.47 -7.95 6.01
N LEU A 48 -0.76 -6.64 5.86
CA LEU A 48 0.12 -5.70 5.15
C LEU A 48 1.46 -5.49 5.88
N VAL A 49 1.45 -5.40 7.21
CA VAL A 49 2.69 -5.34 8.02
C VAL A 49 3.51 -6.61 7.83
N ALA A 50 2.88 -7.78 7.89
CA ALA A 50 3.57 -9.06 7.66
C ALA A 50 4.14 -9.16 6.23
N ALA A 51 3.37 -8.74 5.21
CA ALA A 51 3.83 -8.68 3.83
C ALA A 51 5.01 -7.71 3.65
N THR A 52 4.96 -6.55 4.28
CA THR A 52 6.06 -5.57 4.30
C THR A 52 7.34 -6.18 4.84
N ALA A 53 7.25 -6.83 6.00
CA ALA A 53 8.39 -7.51 6.61
C ALA A 53 8.94 -8.62 5.69
N PHE A 54 8.06 -9.43 5.09
CA PHE A 54 8.42 -10.46 4.14
C PHE A 54 9.17 -9.89 2.94
N PHE A 55 8.63 -8.88 2.26
CA PHE A 55 9.26 -8.30 1.08
C PHE A 55 10.62 -7.68 1.39
N PHE A 56 10.77 -6.95 2.50
CA PHE A 56 12.07 -6.39 2.86
C PHE A 56 13.09 -7.46 3.26
N ILE A 57 12.68 -8.55 3.88
CA ILE A 57 13.57 -9.69 4.15
C ILE A 57 14.00 -10.34 2.83
N GLU A 58 13.06 -10.56 1.90
CA GLU A 58 13.37 -11.16 0.60
C GLU A 58 14.31 -10.30 -0.24
N THR A 59 14.29 -8.97 -0.12
CA THR A 59 15.29 -8.12 -0.82
C THR A 59 16.73 -8.46 -0.47
N THR A 60 16.97 -9.10 0.69
CA THR A 60 18.31 -9.52 1.09
C THR A 60 18.75 -10.82 0.45
N ARG A 61 17.82 -11.61 -0.08
CA ARG A 61 18.04 -12.95 -0.67
C ARG A 61 18.14 -12.92 -2.19
N VAL A 62 17.55 -11.90 -2.83
CA VAL A 62 17.54 -11.74 -4.29
C VAL A 62 18.56 -10.74 -4.76
N GLN A 63 18.91 -10.80 -6.05
CA GLN A 63 19.86 -9.90 -6.71
C GLN A 63 19.27 -9.31 -8.00
N GLY A 64 19.93 -8.26 -8.50
CA GLY A 64 19.61 -7.64 -9.79
C GLY A 64 18.23 -6.98 -9.80
N LYS A 65 17.51 -7.15 -10.90
CA LYS A 65 16.23 -6.49 -11.18
C LYS A 65 15.14 -6.83 -10.19
N TRP A 66 15.13 -8.05 -9.65
CA TRP A 66 14.14 -8.53 -8.69
C TRP A 66 14.22 -7.82 -7.35
N LYS A 67 15.41 -7.37 -6.95
CA LYS A 67 15.60 -6.63 -5.71
C LYS A 67 14.80 -5.33 -5.69
N THR A 68 14.83 -4.59 -6.81
CA THR A 68 14.07 -3.33 -6.93
C THR A 68 12.57 -3.58 -6.89
N SER A 69 12.09 -4.64 -7.58
CA SER A 69 10.67 -5.01 -7.55
C SER A 69 10.21 -5.30 -6.12
N LEU A 70 10.89 -6.19 -5.40
CA LEU A 70 10.56 -6.50 -4.00
C LEU A 70 10.64 -5.28 -3.06
N THR A 71 11.56 -4.34 -3.34
CA THR A 71 11.61 -3.09 -2.56
C THR A 71 10.36 -2.26 -2.78
N VAL A 72 9.88 -2.16 -4.03
CA VAL A 72 8.64 -1.43 -4.36
C VAL A 72 7.44 -2.13 -3.72
N SER A 73 7.33 -3.46 -3.81
CA SER A 73 6.28 -4.24 -3.12
C SER A 73 6.25 -3.95 -1.61
N GLY A 74 7.43 -3.91 -0.97
CA GLY A 74 7.55 -3.58 0.44
C GLY A 74 7.11 -2.15 0.76
N LEU A 75 7.40 -1.19 -0.10
CA LEU A 75 6.93 0.20 0.07
C LEU A 75 5.42 0.32 -0.11
N VAL A 76 4.84 -0.35 -1.11
CA VAL A 76 3.38 -0.36 -1.32
C VAL A 76 2.66 -0.90 -0.10
N THR A 77 3.07 -2.07 0.38
CA THR A 77 2.44 -2.71 1.54
C THR A 77 2.64 -1.91 2.83
N LEU A 78 3.79 -1.24 3.01
CA LEU A 78 4.06 -0.38 4.15
C LEU A 78 3.12 0.85 4.15
N ILE A 79 3.02 1.55 3.02
CA ILE A 79 2.18 2.74 2.89
C ILE A 79 0.72 2.36 3.10
N ALA A 80 0.26 1.28 2.46
CA ALA A 80 -1.09 0.78 2.64
C ALA A 80 -1.37 0.41 4.10
N ALA A 81 -0.44 -0.27 4.80
CA ALA A 81 -0.61 -0.63 6.21
C ALA A 81 -0.89 0.60 7.08
N VAL A 82 -0.09 1.66 6.91
CA VAL A 82 -0.26 2.92 7.66
C VAL A 82 -1.62 3.56 7.37
N HIS A 83 -2.03 3.60 6.11
CA HIS A 83 -3.33 4.16 5.73
C HIS A 83 -4.50 3.33 6.27
N TYR A 84 -4.41 2.01 6.26
CA TYR A 84 -5.47 1.14 6.78
C TYR A 84 -5.63 1.27 8.30
N PHE A 85 -4.55 1.48 9.07
CA PHE A 85 -4.66 1.83 10.49
C PHE A 85 -5.40 3.14 10.66
N TYR A 86 -5.03 4.17 9.92
CA TYR A 86 -5.68 5.48 9.99
C TYR A 86 -7.16 5.44 9.55
N MET A 87 -7.46 4.75 8.45
CA MET A 87 -8.84 4.59 7.97
C MET A 87 -9.72 3.84 8.98
N ARG A 88 -9.15 2.88 9.70
CA ARG A 88 -9.84 2.20 10.78
C ARG A 88 -10.19 3.17 11.91
N ASP A 89 -9.29 4.03 12.32
CA ASP A 89 -9.55 5.01 13.38
C ASP A 89 -10.66 5.99 12.95
N VAL A 90 -10.67 6.40 11.68
CA VAL A 90 -11.76 7.20 11.11
C VAL A 90 -13.08 6.43 11.15
N TRP A 91 -13.10 5.16 10.76
CA TRP A 91 -14.30 4.31 10.82
C TRP A 91 -14.85 4.21 12.25
N ILE A 92 -14.01 3.95 13.24
CA ILE A 92 -14.43 3.84 14.66
C ILE A 92 -15.00 5.17 15.16
N ALA A 93 -14.41 6.29 14.76
CA ALA A 93 -14.82 7.62 15.21
C ALA A 93 -16.13 8.09 14.55
N THR A 94 -16.38 7.75 13.29
CA THR A 94 -17.47 8.31 12.48
C THR A 94 -18.56 7.29 12.11
N GLY A 95 -18.23 6.02 12.01
CA GLY A 95 -19.09 4.98 11.43
C GLY A 95 -19.26 5.11 9.91
N GLU A 96 -18.52 6.01 9.27
CA GLU A 96 -18.61 6.29 7.84
C GLU A 96 -17.42 5.75 7.06
N THR A 97 -17.63 5.46 5.77
CA THR A 97 -16.57 5.00 4.87
C THR A 97 -15.52 6.09 4.69
N PRO A 98 -14.23 5.81 4.96
CA PRO A 98 -13.14 6.80 4.86
C PRO A 98 -12.70 7.03 3.40
N THR A 99 -13.63 7.42 2.50
CA THR A 99 -13.41 7.55 1.05
C THR A 99 -12.21 8.41 0.70
N VAL A 100 -12.10 9.62 1.27
CA VAL A 100 -11.00 10.55 0.97
C VAL A 100 -9.64 9.91 1.28
N TYR A 101 -9.51 9.27 2.43
CA TYR A 101 -8.25 8.64 2.86
C TYR A 101 -7.88 7.43 2.02
N ARG A 102 -8.88 6.68 1.55
CA ARG A 102 -8.70 5.57 0.62
C ARG A 102 -8.12 6.07 -0.72
N TYR A 103 -8.62 7.17 -1.26
CA TYR A 103 -8.10 7.75 -2.49
C TYR A 103 -6.73 8.39 -2.31
N ILE A 104 -6.41 8.97 -1.14
CA ILE A 104 -5.05 9.43 -0.82
C ILE A 104 -4.07 8.25 -0.84
N ASP A 105 -4.41 7.13 -0.22
CA ASP A 105 -3.60 5.91 -0.29
C ASP A 105 -3.38 5.47 -1.75
N TRP A 106 -4.45 5.34 -2.52
CA TRP A 106 -4.38 4.89 -3.90
C TRP A 106 -3.59 5.83 -4.82
N LEU A 107 -3.64 7.14 -4.60
CA LEU A 107 -2.83 8.10 -5.35
C LEU A 107 -1.31 7.86 -5.17
N ILE A 108 -0.91 7.25 -4.08
CA ILE A 108 0.48 6.90 -3.78
C ILE A 108 0.77 5.44 -4.16
N THR A 109 -0.05 4.51 -3.68
CA THR A 109 0.22 3.07 -3.80
C THR A 109 -0.01 2.55 -5.22
N VAL A 110 -1.02 3.03 -5.94
CA VAL A 110 -1.32 2.54 -7.28
C VAL A 110 -0.25 2.92 -8.31
N PRO A 111 0.31 4.15 -8.35
CA PRO A 111 1.49 4.43 -9.16
C PRO A 111 2.70 3.53 -8.84
N LEU A 112 2.93 3.21 -7.57
CA LEU A 112 3.99 2.29 -7.18
C LEU A 112 3.72 0.87 -7.68
N LEU A 113 2.47 0.39 -7.63
CA LEU A 113 2.06 -0.89 -8.24
C LEU A 113 2.29 -0.92 -9.74
N MET A 114 2.05 0.19 -10.45
CA MET A 114 2.33 0.29 -11.90
C MET A 114 3.83 0.26 -12.18
N ILE A 115 4.64 0.89 -11.34
CA ILE A 115 6.11 0.79 -11.41
C ILE A 115 6.55 -0.66 -11.18
N GLU A 116 6.03 -1.32 -10.16
CA GLU A 116 6.32 -2.73 -9.86
C GLU A 116 5.95 -3.65 -11.03
N PHE A 117 4.73 -3.51 -11.55
CA PHE A 117 4.27 -4.27 -12.71
C PHE A 117 5.20 -4.09 -13.92
N TYR A 118 5.60 -2.85 -14.21
CA TYR A 118 6.55 -2.57 -15.28
C TYR A 118 7.93 -3.19 -15.03
N LEU A 119 8.42 -3.15 -13.79
CA LEU A 119 9.71 -3.76 -13.42
C LEU A 119 9.69 -5.28 -13.60
N ILE A 120 8.60 -5.94 -13.21
CA ILE A 120 8.40 -7.38 -13.40
C ILE A 120 8.39 -7.71 -14.90
N LEU A 121 7.59 -7.03 -15.69
CA LEU A 121 7.54 -7.23 -17.14
C LEU A 121 8.93 -7.06 -17.78
N ARG A 122 9.62 -5.98 -17.43
CA ARG A 122 10.96 -5.70 -17.94
C ARG A 122 12.03 -6.68 -17.46
N ALA A 123 11.80 -7.38 -16.38
CA ALA A 123 12.68 -8.45 -15.93
C ALA A 123 12.56 -9.70 -16.80
N MET A 124 11.35 -9.96 -17.32
CA MET A 124 11.01 -11.17 -18.08
C MET A 124 11.14 -10.98 -19.60
N THR A 125 10.85 -9.79 -20.11
CA THR A 125 10.82 -9.51 -21.57
C THR A 125 11.24 -8.08 -21.88
N ALA A 126 11.51 -7.83 -23.16
CA ALA A 126 11.80 -6.47 -23.66
C ALA A 126 10.48 -5.68 -23.77
N VAL A 127 10.27 -4.73 -22.86
CA VAL A 127 9.06 -3.91 -22.80
C VAL A 127 9.42 -2.45 -23.11
N SER A 128 8.65 -1.81 -24.01
CA SER A 128 8.84 -0.41 -24.34
C SER A 128 8.40 0.51 -23.19
N GLY A 129 9.10 1.64 -22.98
CA GLY A 129 8.70 2.65 -22.00
C GLY A 129 7.33 3.29 -22.29
N GLY A 130 6.84 3.21 -23.54
CA GLY A 130 5.50 3.69 -23.90
C GLY A 130 4.36 2.94 -23.20
N ILE A 131 4.53 1.65 -22.91
CA ILE A 131 3.54 0.85 -22.15
C ILE A 131 3.44 1.37 -20.74
N PHE A 132 4.57 1.65 -20.09
CA PHE A 132 4.60 2.22 -18.74
C PHE A 132 3.79 3.51 -18.65
N TRP A 133 4.04 4.46 -19.53
CA TRP A 133 3.34 5.75 -19.49
C TRP A 133 1.85 5.65 -19.80
N ARG A 134 1.44 4.77 -20.72
CA ARG A 134 0.03 4.54 -21.02
C ARG A 134 -0.72 3.98 -19.81
N VAL A 135 -0.15 2.97 -19.15
CA VAL A 135 -0.73 2.37 -17.95
C VAL A 135 -0.77 3.38 -16.80
N MET A 136 0.33 4.10 -16.57
CA MET A 136 0.42 5.11 -15.51
C MET A 136 -0.60 6.24 -15.67
N ILE A 137 -0.75 6.79 -16.88
CA ILE A 137 -1.71 7.86 -17.16
C ILE A 137 -3.14 7.31 -17.04
N GLY A 138 -3.44 6.15 -17.63
CA GLY A 138 -4.75 5.51 -17.54
C GLY A 138 -5.18 5.28 -16.09
N THR A 139 -4.27 4.78 -15.27
CA THR A 139 -4.53 4.55 -13.84
C THR A 139 -4.82 5.85 -13.07
N LYS A 140 -4.10 6.93 -13.36
CA LYS A 140 -4.38 8.23 -12.74
C LYS A 140 -5.74 8.79 -13.16
N VAL A 141 -6.08 8.67 -14.44
CA VAL A 141 -7.41 9.07 -14.95
C VAL A 141 -8.51 8.27 -14.26
N MET A 142 -8.32 6.95 -14.14
CA MET A 142 -9.22 6.05 -13.42
C MET A 142 -9.43 6.51 -11.97
N LEU A 143 -8.36 6.80 -11.23
CA LEU A 143 -8.47 7.23 -9.84
C LEU A 143 -9.19 8.56 -9.68
N VAL A 144 -8.90 9.54 -10.54
CA VAL A 144 -9.55 10.86 -10.50
C VAL A 144 -11.03 10.73 -10.88
N GLY A 145 -11.34 9.96 -11.93
CA GLY A 145 -12.72 9.71 -12.37
C GLY A 145 -13.53 8.98 -11.32
N GLY A 146 -12.96 7.92 -10.72
CA GLY A 146 -13.59 7.16 -9.64
C GLY A 146 -13.86 8.02 -8.40
N TYR A 147 -12.90 8.84 -7.98
CA TYR A 147 -13.08 9.77 -6.87
C TYR A 147 -14.20 10.78 -7.15
N ALA A 148 -14.18 11.42 -8.33
CA ALA A 148 -15.20 12.39 -8.73
C ALA A 148 -16.61 11.76 -8.76
N GLY A 149 -16.72 10.48 -9.17
CA GLY A 149 -17.98 9.73 -9.12
C GLY A 149 -18.45 9.45 -7.71
N GLU A 150 -17.56 8.98 -6.84
CA GLU A 150 -17.88 8.59 -5.47
C GLU A 150 -18.26 9.79 -4.57
N VAL A 151 -17.65 10.95 -4.80
CA VAL A 151 -18.02 12.21 -4.10
C VAL A 151 -19.17 12.98 -4.77
N GLY A 152 -19.75 12.43 -5.86
CA GLY A 152 -20.96 12.98 -6.50
C GLY A 152 -20.74 14.08 -7.53
N TYR A 153 -19.50 14.41 -7.91
CA TYR A 153 -19.25 15.46 -8.90
C TYR A 153 -19.77 15.12 -10.32
N ASN A 154 -19.69 13.86 -10.72
CA ASN A 154 -20.06 13.39 -12.08
C ASN A 154 -21.27 12.46 -12.08
N GLY A 155 -21.90 12.25 -10.92
CA GLY A 155 -22.85 11.17 -10.73
C GLY A 155 -22.18 9.79 -10.76
N GLU A 156 -22.83 8.78 -10.18
CA GLU A 156 -22.28 7.42 -10.05
C GLU A 156 -21.90 6.80 -11.40
N TRP A 157 -22.75 6.99 -12.42
CA TRP A 157 -22.52 6.48 -13.78
C TRP A 157 -21.33 7.15 -14.49
N GLY A 158 -21.17 8.47 -14.30
CA GLY A 158 -20.04 9.21 -14.87
C GLY A 158 -18.71 8.72 -14.28
N GLY A 159 -18.66 8.54 -12.96
CA GLY A 159 -17.50 7.96 -12.27
C GLY A 159 -17.19 6.56 -12.74
N PHE A 160 -18.21 5.70 -12.88
CA PHE A 160 -18.06 4.32 -13.33
C PHE A 160 -17.53 4.19 -14.78
N ILE A 161 -17.95 5.07 -15.69
CA ILE A 161 -17.49 5.02 -17.09
C ILE A 161 -16.05 5.51 -17.26
N ILE A 162 -15.64 6.51 -16.45
CA ILE A 162 -14.31 7.11 -16.53
C ILE A 162 -13.29 6.32 -15.69
N GLY A 163 -13.69 5.83 -14.52
CA GLY A 163 -12.89 5.07 -13.57
C GLY A 163 -13.09 3.58 -13.69
#